data_c2ffd0ad192063bea442a79025f84195
#
_entry.id   c2ffd0ad192063bea442a79025f84195
#
_cell.length_a   1.000
_cell.length_b   1.000
_cell.length_c   1.000
_cell.angle_alpha   90.00
_cell.angle_beta   90.00
_cell.angle_gamma   90.00
#
_symmetry.space_group_name_H-M   'P 1'
#
loop_
_entity.id
_entity.type
_entity.pdbx_description
1 polymer ?
#
loop_
_entity_poly.entity_id
_entity_poly.type
_entity_poly.pdbx_seq_one_letter_code
_entity_poly.pdbx_strand_id
1 'polypeptide(L)'
;MKGIYIVANDRVSEEAIALLNSIKKFDQETPIVLIPYDEKYQAIAKLLNNSYGVKLFHNLDFLQSLTPKIDHIFGQNFFARPHQFRKQACWFGEFNEFLYLDTDIVVFEKIINNLNYLQDYDFICCDYQYKSGLTNVFTSKIMADGIFTEQEIKDIFNGGFWGGKKGLITETELWETFRECAQHPEYFDFAQKTSDQPIINYLILKRIKRRLNLVQKPHKGPGNWAGSPHFQRQGNILIDPKTNQPLQYLHWAGMKIKPGCPYWDIWKYYRYLKD
;
A
#
# COMPACT_ATOMS: atom_id res chain seq x y z
N MET A 1 -5.20 12.81 -15.01
CA MET A 1 -4.07 11.90 -15.28
C MET A 1 -4.07 10.81 -14.23
N LYS A 2 -3.90 9.53 -14.63
CA LYS A 2 -3.76 8.36 -13.74
C LYS A 2 -2.28 8.01 -13.59
N GLY A 3 -1.87 7.45 -12.43
CA GLY A 3 -0.50 7.00 -12.23
C GLY A 3 -0.29 6.17 -10.98
N ILE A 4 0.94 5.71 -10.77
CA ILE A 4 1.34 4.85 -9.66
C ILE A 4 2.35 5.59 -8.79
N TYR A 5 2.16 5.55 -7.47
CA TYR A 5 3.16 5.95 -6.48
C TYR A 5 3.79 4.71 -5.83
N ILE A 6 5.09 4.76 -5.65
CA ILE A 6 5.86 3.80 -4.86
C ILE A 6 6.67 4.56 -3.81
N VAL A 7 6.89 3.95 -2.64
CA VAL A 7 7.77 4.51 -1.61
C VAL A 7 9.00 3.62 -1.47
N ALA A 8 10.20 4.19 -1.68
CA ALA A 8 11.44 3.42 -1.61
C ALA A 8 12.63 4.26 -1.11
N ASN A 9 13.68 3.57 -0.70
CA ASN A 9 15.02 4.08 -0.48
C ASN A 9 16.07 3.14 -1.08
N ASP A 10 17.35 3.48 -0.99
CA ASP A 10 18.44 2.73 -1.60
C ASP A 10 18.55 1.26 -1.10
N ARG A 11 17.93 0.93 0.05
CA ARG A 11 17.98 -0.43 0.64
C ARG A 11 17.03 -1.44 -0.02
N VAL A 12 15.98 -0.96 -0.70
CA VAL A 12 14.93 -1.80 -1.32
C VAL A 12 15.00 -1.75 -2.85
N SER A 13 16.18 -1.51 -3.41
CA SER A 13 16.37 -1.39 -4.86
C SER A 13 16.00 -2.69 -5.59
N GLU A 14 16.29 -3.85 -5.00
CA GLU A 14 16.01 -5.15 -5.59
C GLU A 14 14.50 -5.41 -5.69
N GLU A 15 13.77 -5.07 -4.62
CA GLU A 15 12.32 -5.18 -4.55
C GLU A 15 11.66 -4.20 -5.54
N ALA A 16 12.12 -2.96 -5.59
CA ALA A 16 11.61 -1.96 -6.53
C ALA A 16 11.82 -2.38 -7.99
N ILE A 17 12.96 -2.97 -8.33
CA ILE A 17 13.22 -3.49 -9.68
C ILE A 17 12.26 -4.63 -10.03
N ALA A 18 12.03 -5.58 -9.12
CA ALA A 18 11.10 -6.68 -9.35
C ALA A 18 9.67 -6.17 -9.59
N LEU A 19 9.20 -5.21 -8.78
CA LEU A 19 7.91 -4.55 -8.97
C LEU A 19 7.84 -3.86 -10.34
N LEU A 20 8.83 -3.02 -10.68
CA LEU A 20 8.81 -2.25 -11.93
C LEU A 20 8.90 -3.14 -13.17
N ASN A 21 9.71 -4.18 -13.16
CA ASN A 21 9.74 -5.19 -14.22
C ASN A 21 8.38 -5.87 -14.38
N SER A 22 7.70 -6.19 -13.27
CA SER A 22 6.36 -6.77 -13.35
C SER A 22 5.34 -5.79 -13.90
N ILE A 23 5.38 -4.51 -13.51
CA ILE A 23 4.49 -3.48 -14.08
C ILE A 23 4.77 -3.31 -15.58
N LYS A 24 6.03 -3.11 -15.99
CA LYS A 24 6.40 -2.86 -17.40
C LYS A 24 6.03 -4.02 -18.32
N LYS A 25 6.03 -5.25 -17.82
CA LYS A 25 5.58 -6.41 -18.58
C LYS A 25 4.12 -6.30 -19.04
N PHE A 26 3.25 -5.68 -18.26
CA PHE A 26 1.81 -5.58 -18.53
C PHE A 26 1.36 -4.16 -18.90
N ASP A 27 2.15 -3.14 -18.53
CA ASP A 27 1.82 -1.74 -18.73
C ASP A 27 3.09 -0.89 -18.85
N GLN A 28 3.45 -0.54 -20.08
CA GLN A 28 4.64 0.26 -20.36
C GLN A 28 4.40 1.77 -20.26
N GLU A 29 3.13 2.20 -20.26
CA GLU A 29 2.75 3.61 -20.44
C GLU A 29 2.42 4.34 -19.14
N THR A 30 1.89 3.62 -18.15
CA THR A 30 1.48 4.25 -16.89
C THR A 30 2.64 4.97 -16.22
N PRO A 31 2.52 6.27 -15.93
CA PRO A 31 3.57 7.02 -15.24
C PRO A 31 3.70 6.57 -13.78
N ILE A 32 4.96 6.49 -13.32
CA ILE A 32 5.29 6.07 -11.97
C ILE A 32 6.10 7.17 -11.30
N VAL A 33 5.78 7.45 -10.03
CA VAL A 33 6.47 8.44 -9.20
C VAL A 33 7.02 7.76 -7.95
N LEU A 34 8.30 7.99 -7.69
CA LEU A 34 9.00 7.59 -6.48
C LEU A 34 8.82 8.66 -5.40
N ILE A 35 8.26 8.27 -4.28
CA ILE A 35 8.26 9.03 -3.03
C ILE A 35 9.45 8.53 -2.19
N PRO A 36 10.44 9.35 -1.83
CA PRO A 36 11.53 8.97 -0.95
C PRO A 36 11.05 8.47 0.42
N TYR A 37 11.43 7.24 0.79
CA TYR A 37 11.14 6.70 2.12
C TYR A 37 11.90 7.44 3.23
N ASP A 38 13.16 7.74 2.99
CA ASP A 38 14.06 8.50 3.87
C ASP A 38 15.05 9.33 3.01
N GLU A 39 16.05 9.90 3.63
CA GLU A 39 17.05 10.75 2.95
C GLU A 39 18.06 9.97 2.10
N LYS A 40 18.07 8.63 2.17
CA LYS A 40 18.94 7.73 1.40
C LYS A 40 18.19 7.17 0.18
N TYR A 41 17.89 8.01 -0.78
CA TYR A 41 17.09 7.66 -1.97
C TYR A 41 17.76 8.01 -3.31
N GLN A 42 18.91 8.70 -3.31
CA GLN A 42 19.46 9.27 -4.52
C GLN A 42 19.93 8.22 -5.52
N ALA A 43 20.50 7.11 -5.02
CA ALA A 43 20.97 6.03 -5.89
C ALA A 43 19.79 5.31 -6.56
N ILE A 44 18.74 4.96 -5.79
CA ILE A 44 17.55 4.33 -6.35
C ILE A 44 16.78 5.28 -7.28
N ALA A 45 16.65 6.57 -6.95
CA ALA A 45 15.97 7.54 -7.81
C ALA A 45 16.66 7.65 -9.18
N LYS A 46 18.00 7.73 -9.21
CA LYS A 46 18.78 7.73 -10.45
C LYS A 46 18.61 6.43 -11.23
N LEU A 47 18.70 5.29 -10.56
CA LEU A 47 18.53 3.98 -11.18
C LEU A 47 17.14 3.84 -11.82
N LEU A 48 16.08 4.13 -11.06
CA LEU A 48 14.70 3.94 -11.53
C LEU A 48 14.32 4.96 -12.62
N ASN A 49 14.85 6.17 -12.56
CA ASN A 49 14.66 7.15 -13.63
C ASN A 49 15.29 6.67 -14.94
N ASN A 50 16.56 6.25 -14.89
CA ASN A 50 17.31 5.85 -16.08
C ASN A 50 16.75 4.57 -16.73
N SER A 51 16.29 3.59 -15.94
CA SER A 51 15.88 2.28 -16.45
C SER A 51 14.38 2.18 -16.73
N TYR A 52 13.55 2.97 -16.03
CA TYR A 52 12.09 2.83 -16.09
C TYR A 52 11.35 4.15 -16.33
N GLY A 53 12.04 5.28 -16.40
CA GLY A 53 11.42 6.60 -16.53
C GLY A 53 10.63 7.04 -15.29
N VAL A 54 10.90 6.44 -14.13
CA VAL A 54 10.26 6.81 -12.86
C VAL A 54 10.69 8.22 -12.46
N LYS A 55 9.71 9.07 -12.19
CA LYS A 55 9.96 10.45 -11.75
C LYS A 55 10.07 10.51 -10.23
N LEU A 56 10.85 11.46 -9.73
CA LEU A 56 10.88 11.77 -8.31
C LEU A 56 9.67 12.62 -7.93
N PHE A 57 9.12 12.39 -6.74
CA PHE A 57 8.04 13.20 -6.19
C PHE A 57 8.44 14.67 -6.11
N HIS A 58 7.61 15.56 -6.62
CA HIS A 58 7.99 16.95 -6.87
C HIS A 58 8.12 17.80 -5.61
N ASN A 59 7.35 17.52 -4.55
CA ASN A 59 7.34 18.34 -3.33
C ASN A 59 8.14 17.66 -2.21
N LEU A 60 9.48 17.75 -2.30
CA LEU A 60 10.37 17.17 -1.30
C LEU A 60 10.31 17.90 0.04
N ASP A 61 10.03 19.20 0.05
CA ASP A 61 9.90 19.99 1.28
C ASP A 61 8.74 19.49 2.13
N PHE A 62 7.62 19.13 1.50
CA PHE A 62 6.50 18.49 2.19
C PHE A 62 6.93 17.17 2.84
N LEU A 63 7.66 16.31 2.13
CA LEU A 63 8.14 15.04 2.68
C LEU A 63 9.11 15.24 3.85
N GLN A 64 10.01 16.20 3.74
CA GLN A 64 10.95 16.53 4.82
C GLN A 64 10.24 17.06 6.06
N SER A 65 9.17 17.84 5.89
CA SER A 65 8.36 18.35 6.99
C SER A 65 7.46 17.29 7.63
N LEU A 66 7.06 16.26 6.87
CA LEU A 66 6.11 15.24 7.32
C LEU A 66 6.68 14.41 8.47
N THR A 67 7.89 13.90 8.34
CA THR A 67 8.52 13.05 9.34
C THR A 67 8.64 13.73 10.73
N PRO A 68 9.20 14.95 10.87
CA PRO A 68 9.24 15.67 12.15
C PRO A 68 7.84 15.98 12.73
N LYS A 69 6.85 16.27 11.88
CA LYS A 69 5.48 16.51 12.34
C LYS A 69 4.86 15.23 12.94
N ILE A 70 5.11 14.07 12.34
CA ILE A 70 4.67 12.77 12.87
C ILE A 70 5.33 12.50 14.22
N ASP A 71 6.66 12.69 14.33
CA ASP A 71 7.38 12.55 15.60
C ASP A 71 6.84 13.48 16.67
N HIS A 72 6.51 14.72 16.33
CA HIS A 72 5.93 15.69 17.25
C HIS A 72 4.51 15.28 17.72
N ILE A 73 3.67 14.76 16.84
CA ILE A 73 2.28 14.37 17.16
C ILE A 73 2.25 13.12 18.05
N PHE A 74 3.01 12.10 17.70
CA PHE A 74 2.93 10.80 18.38
C PHE A 74 3.98 10.60 19.46
N GLY A 75 5.06 11.38 19.46
CA GLY A 75 6.13 11.30 20.48
C GLY A 75 7.03 10.07 20.32
N GLN A 76 7.94 9.89 21.31
CA GLN A 76 8.99 8.87 21.25
C GLN A 76 8.48 7.42 21.39
N ASN A 77 7.30 7.22 21.95
CA ASN A 77 6.70 5.89 22.15
C ASN A 77 5.81 5.48 20.96
N PHE A 78 5.98 6.15 19.83
CA PHE A 78 5.19 5.84 18.66
C PHE A 78 5.50 4.43 18.12
N PHE A 79 4.45 3.67 17.88
CA PHE A 79 4.49 2.26 17.49
C PHE A 79 4.87 2.04 16.02
N ALA A 80 4.96 3.09 15.21
CA ALA A 80 5.35 3.02 13.80
C ALA A 80 6.57 3.91 13.52
N ARG A 81 7.26 3.62 12.44
CA ARG A 81 8.35 4.48 11.98
C ARG A 81 7.77 5.68 11.23
N PRO A 82 8.09 6.93 11.60
CA PRO A 82 7.52 8.12 10.97
C PRO A 82 7.64 8.15 9.46
N HIS A 83 8.74 7.64 8.90
CA HIS A 83 8.95 7.54 7.46
C HIS A 83 7.93 6.63 6.73
N GLN A 84 7.29 5.68 7.41
CA GLN A 84 6.24 4.86 6.81
C GLN A 84 5.04 5.71 6.35
N PHE A 85 4.82 6.85 6.99
CA PHE A 85 3.73 7.77 6.65
C PHE A 85 4.00 8.61 5.41
N ARG A 86 5.21 8.58 4.84
CA ARG A 86 5.52 9.30 3.59
C ARG A 86 4.65 8.85 2.42
N LYS A 87 4.08 7.65 2.46
CA LYS A 87 3.06 7.20 1.48
C LYS A 87 1.82 8.09 1.46
N GLN A 88 1.52 8.84 2.53
CA GLN A 88 0.41 9.80 2.56
C GLN A 88 0.63 11.00 1.63
N ALA A 89 1.84 11.22 1.14
CA ALA A 89 2.11 12.23 0.13
C ALA A 89 1.39 11.96 -1.20
N CYS A 90 0.92 10.73 -1.45
CA CYS A 90 0.09 10.40 -2.62
C CYS A 90 -1.11 11.33 -2.78
N TRP A 91 -1.74 11.76 -1.66
CA TRP A 91 -2.90 12.66 -1.67
C TRP A 91 -2.60 14.04 -2.24
N PHE A 92 -1.35 14.47 -2.18
CA PHE A 92 -0.87 15.81 -2.54
C PHE A 92 0.00 15.80 -3.80
N GLY A 93 0.10 14.65 -4.48
CA GLY A 93 0.93 14.46 -5.65
C GLY A 93 0.30 14.96 -6.95
N GLU A 94 0.87 14.57 -8.08
CA GLU A 94 0.52 15.09 -9.40
C GLU A 94 -0.65 14.36 -10.08
N PHE A 95 -0.97 13.11 -9.67
CA PHE A 95 -2.03 12.33 -10.32
C PHE A 95 -3.42 12.68 -9.78
N ASN A 96 -4.42 12.79 -10.66
CA ASN A 96 -5.82 13.00 -10.27
C ASN A 96 -6.44 11.75 -9.66
N GLU A 97 -6.04 10.58 -10.20
CA GLU A 97 -6.37 9.25 -9.70
C GLU A 97 -5.08 8.43 -9.62
N PHE A 98 -4.86 7.73 -8.53
CA PHE A 98 -3.59 7.04 -8.31
C PHE A 98 -3.75 5.70 -7.62
N LEU A 99 -2.80 4.79 -7.90
CA LEU A 99 -2.49 3.62 -7.07
C LEU A 99 -1.23 3.88 -6.27
N TYR A 100 -1.22 3.41 -5.04
CA TYR A 100 -0.05 3.24 -4.22
C TYR A 100 0.31 1.75 -4.15
N LEU A 101 1.58 1.41 -4.33
CA LEU A 101 2.11 0.06 -4.22
C LEU A 101 3.35 0.06 -3.32
N ASP A 102 3.40 -0.88 -2.35
CA ASP A 102 4.63 -1.21 -1.65
C ASP A 102 5.61 -1.92 -2.61
N THR A 103 6.92 -1.76 -2.39
CA THR A 103 7.95 -2.31 -3.29
C THR A 103 8.08 -3.84 -3.23
N ASP A 104 7.61 -4.46 -2.16
CA ASP A 104 7.57 -5.92 -1.98
C ASP A 104 6.35 -6.59 -2.64
N ILE A 105 5.90 -6.01 -3.75
CA ILE A 105 4.82 -6.51 -4.61
C ILE A 105 5.38 -6.87 -5.99
N VAL A 106 4.83 -7.92 -6.61
CA VAL A 106 4.89 -8.14 -8.06
C VAL A 106 3.48 -8.26 -8.62
N VAL A 107 3.23 -7.67 -9.78
CA VAL A 107 1.91 -7.68 -10.44
C VAL A 107 1.85 -8.71 -11.57
N PHE A 108 0.66 -9.21 -11.87
CA PHE A 108 0.43 -10.24 -12.89
C PHE A 108 -0.51 -9.77 -14.01
N GLU A 109 -0.93 -8.51 -13.96
CA GLU A 109 -1.78 -7.89 -14.99
C GLU A 109 -1.58 -6.36 -15.02
N LYS A 110 -2.28 -5.67 -15.92
CA LYS A 110 -2.30 -4.19 -15.99
C LYS A 110 -3.04 -3.60 -14.80
N ILE A 111 -2.32 -3.48 -13.67
CA ILE A 111 -2.88 -3.17 -12.35
C ILE A 111 -3.56 -1.79 -12.27
N ILE A 112 -3.16 -0.84 -13.13
CA ILE A 112 -3.75 0.51 -13.19
C ILE A 112 -5.25 0.48 -13.54
N ASN A 113 -5.74 -0.59 -14.16
CA ASN A 113 -7.15 -0.78 -14.50
C ASN A 113 -8.06 -0.78 -13.27
N ASN A 114 -7.53 -1.08 -12.09
CA ASN A 114 -8.30 -0.99 -10.84
C ASN A 114 -8.80 0.44 -10.57
N LEU A 115 -8.14 1.48 -11.09
CA LEU A 115 -8.63 2.86 -10.98
C LEU A 115 -9.96 3.12 -11.74
N ASN A 116 -10.41 2.19 -12.58
CA ASN A 116 -11.73 2.32 -13.22
C ASN A 116 -12.87 2.22 -12.19
N TYR A 117 -12.65 1.54 -11.07
CA TYR A 117 -13.62 1.51 -9.98
C TYR A 117 -13.80 2.85 -9.27
N LEU A 118 -12.89 3.81 -9.45
CA LEU A 118 -13.05 5.16 -8.92
C LEU A 118 -14.16 5.96 -9.59
N GLN A 119 -14.78 5.46 -10.67
CA GLN A 119 -16.01 6.04 -11.21
C GLN A 119 -17.17 5.94 -10.20
N ASP A 120 -17.25 4.80 -9.47
CA ASP A 120 -18.32 4.52 -8.51
C ASP A 120 -17.88 4.69 -7.05
N TYR A 121 -16.58 4.67 -6.79
CA TYR A 121 -15.98 4.77 -5.46
C TYR A 121 -14.97 5.91 -5.40
N ASP A 122 -14.56 6.27 -4.19
CA ASP A 122 -13.55 7.30 -3.95
C ASP A 122 -12.20 6.71 -3.53
N PHE A 123 -12.24 5.49 -2.98
CA PHE A 123 -11.07 4.74 -2.53
C PHE A 123 -11.22 3.27 -2.88
N ILE A 124 -10.10 2.64 -3.27
CA ILE A 124 -10.00 1.20 -3.53
C ILE A 124 -8.82 0.61 -2.76
N CYS A 125 -8.97 -0.62 -2.31
CA CYS A 125 -7.93 -1.43 -1.70
C CYS A 125 -8.15 -2.90 -2.05
N CYS A 126 -7.17 -3.74 -1.75
CA CYS A 126 -7.33 -5.18 -1.92
C CYS A 126 -6.68 -5.87 -0.72
N ASP A 127 -7.50 -6.33 0.21
CA ASP A 127 -7.02 -6.95 1.42
C ASP A 127 -7.45 -8.40 1.56
N TYR A 128 -6.47 -9.29 1.62
CA TYR A 128 -6.67 -10.71 1.89
C TYR A 128 -7.18 -10.99 3.31
N GLN A 129 -7.00 -10.07 4.26
CA GLN A 129 -7.42 -10.21 5.66
C GLN A 129 -8.90 -9.88 5.90
N TYR A 130 -9.59 -9.39 4.89
CA TYR A 130 -10.98 -8.97 4.97
C TYR A 130 -11.90 -9.91 5.77
N LYS A 131 -11.70 -11.23 5.68
CA LYS A 131 -12.52 -12.23 6.38
C LYS A 131 -12.04 -12.55 7.80
N SER A 132 -10.86 -12.08 8.19
CA SER A 132 -10.21 -12.40 9.46
C SER A 132 -10.55 -11.40 10.57
N GLY A 133 -11.24 -10.29 10.25
CA GLY A 133 -11.63 -9.27 11.21
C GLY A 133 -10.53 -8.31 11.59
N LEU A 134 -10.59 -7.78 12.82
CA LEU A 134 -9.78 -6.67 13.35
C LEU A 134 -8.32 -6.97 13.64
N THR A 135 -7.76 -8.07 13.24
CA THR A 135 -6.41 -8.48 13.61
C THR A 135 -5.36 -7.45 13.20
N ASN A 136 -4.57 -7.01 14.18
CA ASN A 136 -3.42 -6.10 13.99
C ASN A 136 -3.77 -4.69 13.47
N VAL A 137 -5.00 -4.23 13.66
CA VAL A 137 -5.44 -2.89 13.26
C VAL A 137 -6.06 -2.16 14.45
N PHE A 138 -7.22 -2.59 14.92
CA PHE A 138 -7.95 -1.94 16.01
C PHE A 138 -8.21 -2.88 17.19
N THR A 139 -8.37 -2.30 18.36
CA THR A 139 -8.95 -2.99 19.53
C THR A 139 -10.48 -2.97 19.44
N SER A 140 -11.15 -3.83 20.22
CA SER A 140 -12.62 -3.82 20.32
C SER A 140 -13.17 -2.50 20.88
N LYS A 141 -12.35 -1.71 21.55
CA LYS A 141 -12.74 -0.43 22.15
C LYS A 141 -13.23 0.57 21.09
N ILE A 142 -12.67 0.54 19.89
CA ILE A 142 -13.08 1.45 18.80
C ILE A 142 -14.56 1.28 18.42
N MET A 143 -15.09 0.05 18.50
CA MET A 143 -16.51 -0.22 18.29
C MET A 143 -17.34 0.06 19.55
N ALA A 144 -16.82 -0.28 20.73
CA ALA A 144 -17.50 -0.05 22.00
C ALA A 144 -17.79 1.44 22.24
N ASP A 145 -16.85 2.30 21.83
CA ASP A 145 -16.99 3.77 21.93
C ASP A 145 -17.75 4.37 20.72
N GLY A 146 -18.23 3.55 19.78
CA GLY A 146 -19.03 4.00 18.64
C GLY A 146 -18.27 4.80 17.58
N ILE A 147 -16.93 4.69 17.52
CA ILE A 147 -16.10 5.41 16.54
C ILE A 147 -16.33 4.84 15.14
N PHE A 148 -16.34 3.51 15.02
CA PHE A 148 -16.70 2.80 13.79
C PHE A 148 -17.73 1.72 14.06
N THR A 149 -18.62 1.51 13.09
CA THR A 149 -19.59 0.43 13.09
C THR A 149 -18.93 -0.88 12.66
N GLU A 150 -19.58 -2.01 13.00
CA GLU A 150 -19.16 -3.33 12.52
C GLU A 150 -19.05 -3.40 10.98
N GLN A 151 -19.95 -2.67 10.28
CA GLN A 151 -19.88 -2.63 8.82
C GLN A 151 -18.66 -1.85 8.30
N GLU A 152 -18.31 -0.74 8.92
CA GLU A 152 -17.12 0.04 8.54
C GLU A 152 -15.83 -0.74 8.81
N ILE A 153 -15.78 -1.51 9.89
CA ILE A 153 -14.62 -2.36 10.23
C ILE A 153 -14.35 -3.43 9.15
N LYS A 154 -15.34 -3.85 8.38
CA LYS A 154 -15.15 -4.77 7.26
C LYS A 154 -14.32 -4.17 6.11
N ASP A 155 -14.17 -2.85 6.09
CA ASP A 155 -13.38 -2.14 5.09
C ASP A 155 -11.90 -1.94 5.49
N ILE A 156 -11.43 -2.52 6.60
CA ILE A 156 -10.01 -2.49 6.95
C ILE A 156 -9.17 -3.19 5.88
N PHE A 157 -7.97 -2.69 5.67
CA PHE A 157 -7.12 -3.13 4.57
C PHE A 157 -5.64 -3.13 4.93
N ASN A 158 -4.86 -3.88 4.16
CA ASN A 158 -3.39 -3.84 4.21
C ASN A 158 -2.87 -2.60 3.48
N GLY A 159 -1.97 -1.85 4.11
CA GLY A 159 -1.47 -0.58 3.61
C GLY A 159 -0.54 -0.64 2.39
N GLY A 160 -0.30 -1.83 1.81
CA GLY A 160 0.64 -1.98 0.70
C GLY A 160 0.04 -1.86 -0.71
N PHE A 161 -1.29 -1.93 -0.84
CA PHE A 161 -2.00 -1.72 -2.10
C PHE A 161 -3.29 -0.95 -1.87
N TRP A 162 -3.37 0.25 -2.41
CA TRP A 162 -4.59 1.06 -2.37
C TRP A 162 -4.56 2.16 -3.43
N GLY A 163 -5.72 2.74 -3.70
CA GLY A 163 -5.81 3.84 -4.64
C GLY A 163 -6.94 4.80 -4.28
N GLY A 164 -6.86 6.01 -4.81
CA GLY A 164 -7.84 7.04 -4.55
C GLY A 164 -7.75 8.21 -5.52
N LYS A 165 -8.57 9.22 -5.26
CA LYS A 165 -8.57 10.48 -6.01
C LYS A 165 -7.80 11.55 -5.24
N LYS A 166 -7.07 12.38 -5.95
CA LYS A 166 -6.44 13.58 -5.37
C LYS A 166 -7.48 14.47 -4.71
N GLY A 167 -7.11 15.06 -3.57
CA GLY A 167 -7.95 16.04 -2.87
C GLY A 167 -9.05 15.44 -1.99
N LEU A 168 -9.16 14.11 -1.87
CA LEU A 168 -10.07 13.46 -0.91
C LEU A 168 -9.67 13.67 0.54
N ILE A 169 -8.40 13.86 0.78
CA ILE A 169 -7.84 14.17 2.09
C ILE A 169 -7.04 15.45 1.96
N THR A 170 -7.43 16.48 2.68
CA THR A 170 -6.69 17.73 2.80
C THR A 170 -5.55 17.59 3.81
N GLU A 171 -4.56 18.49 3.73
CA GLU A 171 -3.47 18.49 4.72
C GLU A 171 -4.01 18.73 6.14
N THR A 172 -4.99 19.62 6.29
CA THR A 172 -5.65 19.88 7.57
C THR A 172 -6.30 18.61 8.14
N GLU A 173 -7.09 17.91 7.35
CA GLU A 173 -7.74 16.65 7.78
C GLU A 173 -6.76 15.56 8.13
N LEU A 174 -5.64 15.45 7.38
CA LEU A 174 -4.56 14.53 7.70
C LEU A 174 -4.00 14.78 9.11
N TRP A 175 -3.64 16.04 9.40
CA TRP A 175 -3.05 16.40 10.71
C TRP A 175 -4.05 16.34 11.85
N GLU A 176 -5.31 16.74 11.64
CA GLU A 176 -6.38 16.58 12.62
C GLU A 176 -6.56 15.11 13.00
N THR A 177 -6.65 14.24 12.00
CA THR A 177 -6.84 12.79 12.22
C THR A 177 -5.65 12.18 12.96
N PHE A 178 -4.42 12.57 12.61
CA PHE A 178 -3.24 12.06 13.32
C PHE A 178 -3.19 12.52 14.79
N ARG A 179 -3.55 13.77 15.09
CA ARG A 179 -3.66 14.23 16.48
C ARG A 179 -4.73 13.46 17.25
N GLU A 180 -5.88 13.22 16.65
CA GLU A 180 -6.93 12.39 17.25
C GLU A 180 -6.42 10.96 17.54
N CYS A 181 -5.74 10.33 16.59
CA CYS A 181 -5.13 9.02 16.81
C CYS A 181 -4.12 9.03 17.97
N ALA A 182 -3.32 10.08 18.10
CA ALA A 182 -2.35 10.23 19.20
C ALA A 182 -3.03 10.43 20.57
N GLN A 183 -4.22 11.03 20.59
CA GLN A 183 -5.01 11.21 21.81
C GLN A 183 -5.73 9.93 22.28
N HIS A 184 -5.91 8.97 21.37
CA HIS A 184 -6.67 7.74 21.60
C HIS A 184 -5.89 6.48 21.24
N PRO A 185 -4.69 6.25 21.83
CA PRO A 185 -3.86 5.08 21.52
C PRO A 185 -4.56 3.75 21.84
N GLU A 186 -5.55 3.76 22.75
CA GLU A 186 -6.34 2.60 23.15
C GLU A 186 -7.20 2.00 22.03
N TYR A 187 -7.41 2.72 20.93
CA TYR A 187 -8.16 2.20 19.78
C TYR A 187 -7.36 1.27 18.87
N PHE A 188 -6.03 1.28 19.02
CA PHE A 188 -5.13 0.63 18.08
C PHE A 188 -4.49 -0.62 18.64
N ASP A 189 -4.45 -1.69 17.83
CA ASP A 189 -3.75 -2.93 18.20
C ASP A 189 -2.30 -2.91 17.72
N PHE A 190 -1.38 -2.75 18.65
CA PHE A 190 0.07 -2.75 18.42
C PHE A 190 0.77 -3.98 18.97
N ALA A 191 0.02 -4.97 19.46
CA ALA A 191 0.56 -6.10 20.19
C ALA A 191 1.53 -6.97 19.39
N GLN A 192 1.36 -7.02 18.06
CA GLN A 192 2.13 -7.94 17.23
C GLN A 192 3.16 -7.27 16.33
N LYS A 193 2.96 -6.02 15.92
CA LYS A 193 3.87 -5.36 14.99
C LYS A 193 3.68 -3.85 14.96
N THR A 194 4.80 -3.13 14.99
CA THR A 194 4.81 -1.69 14.73
C THR A 194 4.66 -1.43 13.23
N SER A 195 3.57 -0.80 12.81
CA SER A 195 3.34 -0.37 11.43
C SER A 195 2.42 0.85 11.37
N ASP A 196 2.42 1.51 10.24
CA ASP A 196 1.51 2.63 9.94
C ASP A 196 0.07 2.18 9.64
N GLN A 197 -0.16 0.91 9.44
CA GLN A 197 -1.44 0.34 8.99
C GLN A 197 -2.64 0.72 9.87
N PRO A 198 -2.60 0.67 11.23
CA PRO A 198 -3.74 1.08 12.05
C PRO A 198 -4.15 2.53 11.84
N ILE A 199 -3.17 3.44 11.78
CA ILE A 199 -3.44 4.88 11.60
C ILE A 199 -3.96 5.19 10.20
N ILE A 200 -3.42 4.54 9.17
CA ILE A 200 -3.92 4.71 7.79
C ILE A 200 -5.35 4.20 7.69
N ASN A 201 -5.67 3.06 8.27
CA ASN A 201 -7.04 2.54 8.30
C ASN A 201 -7.98 3.51 9.02
N TYR A 202 -7.57 4.06 10.17
CA TYR A 202 -8.37 5.06 10.88
C TYR A 202 -8.65 6.28 10.00
N LEU A 203 -7.62 6.84 9.36
CA LEU A 203 -7.73 7.97 8.44
C LEU A 203 -8.74 7.69 7.32
N ILE A 204 -8.60 6.55 6.64
CA ILE A 204 -9.45 6.20 5.50
C ILE A 204 -10.88 5.93 5.92
N LEU A 205 -11.12 5.15 6.99
CA LEU A 205 -12.46 4.84 7.47
C LEU A 205 -13.19 6.11 7.94
N LYS A 206 -12.48 7.03 8.56
CA LYS A 206 -13.06 8.28 9.07
C LYS A 206 -13.38 9.27 7.95
N ARG A 207 -12.47 9.47 7.00
CA ARG A 207 -12.53 10.55 6.01
C ARG A 207 -13.21 10.15 4.69
N ILE A 208 -13.16 8.88 4.31
CA ILE A 208 -13.65 8.44 2.99
C ILE A 208 -14.79 7.43 3.19
N LYS A 209 -15.99 7.75 2.71
CA LYS A 209 -17.17 6.88 2.91
C LYS A 209 -17.40 5.90 1.77
N ARG A 210 -17.10 6.26 0.52
CA ARG A 210 -17.30 5.42 -0.67
C ARG A 210 -16.04 4.60 -0.97
N ARG A 211 -15.87 3.48 -0.26
CA ARG A 211 -14.70 2.59 -0.36
C ARG A 211 -15.07 1.29 -1.03
N LEU A 212 -14.11 0.66 -1.70
CA LEU A 212 -14.21 -0.68 -2.25
C LEU A 212 -12.97 -1.50 -1.89
N ASN A 213 -13.16 -2.57 -1.13
CA ASN A 213 -12.16 -3.64 -1.03
C ASN A 213 -12.40 -4.65 -2.16
N LEU A 214 -11.42 -4.80 -3.06
CA LEU A 214 -11.56 -5.62 -4.27
C LEU A 214 -11.85 -7.10 -3.97
N VAL A 215 -11.42 -7.62 -2.81
CA VAL A 215 -11.73 -9.00 -2.40
C VAL A 215 -13.22 -9.21 -2.08
N GLN A 216 -14.00 -8.13 -1.92
CA GLN A 216 -15.43 -8.19 -1.68
C GLN A 216 -16.27 -8.26 -2.98
N LYS A 217 -15.65 -8.14 -4.15
CA LYS A 217 -16.35 -8.25 -5.44
C LYS A 217 -17.13 -9.57 -5.54
N PRO A 218 -18.24 -9.62 -6.28
CA PRO A 218 -19.17 -10.77 -6.32
C PRO A 218 -18.54 -12.14 -6.57
N HIS A 219 -17.44 -12.17 -7.32
CA HIS A 219 -16.67 -13.39 -7.57
C HIS A 219 -15.50 -13.60 -6.62
N LYS A 220 -15.44 -12.83 -5.52
CA LYS A 220 -14.39 -12.88 -4.49
C LYS A 220 -13.00 -12.85 -5.13
N GLY A 221 -12.43 -11.69 -5.28
CA GLY A 221 -11.04 -11.53 -5.72
C GLY A 221 -10.13 -12.52 -4.98
N PRO A 222 -9.09 -13.05 -5.64
CA PRO A 222 -8.14 -13.97 -5.01
C PRO A 222 -7.38 -13.26 -3.89
N GLY A 223 -6.94 -14.03 -2.89
CA GLY A 223 -5.96 -13.56 -1.93
C GLY A 223 -4.66 -13.20 -2.64
N ASN A 224 -3.81 -12.42 -1.98
CA ASN A 224 -2.57 -11.90 -2.58
C ASN A 224 -1.36 -11.93 -1.63
N TRP A 225 -1.50 -12.51 -0.44
CA TRP A 225 -0.42 -12.55 0.55
C TRP A 225 0.53 -13.74 0.32
N ALA A 226 1.81 -13.47 0.14
CA ALA A 226 2.84 -14.49 -0.11
C ALA A 226 3.03 -15.50 1.04
N GLY A 227 2.63 -15.15 2.27
CA GLY A 227 2.61 -16.11 3.38
C GLY A 227 1.54 -17.20 3.26
N SER A 228 0.66 -17.13 2.27
CA SER A 228 -0.36 -18.14 2.00
C SER A 228 0.19 -19.21 1.05
N PRO A 229 0.40 -20.47 1.49
CA PRO A 229 1.13 -21.49 0.70
C PRO A 229 0.29 -22.14 -0.38
N HIS A 230 -0.97 -21.77 -0.54
CA HIS A 230 -1.94 -22.51 -1.35
C HIS A 230 -2.04 -22.06 -2.81
N PHE A 231 -1.41 -20.95 -3.21
CA PHE A 231 -1.46 -20.50 -4.60
C PHE A 231 -0.71 -21.45 -5.53
N GLN A 232 -1.34 -21.74 -6.66
CA GLN A 232 -0.78 -22.63 -7.68
C GLN A 232 -0.11 -21.83 -8.78
N ARG A 233 1.06 -22.28 -9.18
CA ARG A 233 1.81 -21.64 -10.25
C ARG A 233 1.27 -22.06 -11.62
N GLN A 234 1.05 -21.05 -12.49
CA GLN A 234 0.75 -21.24 -13.90
C GLN A 234 1.72 -20.36 -14.73
N GLY A 235 2.77 -20.97 -15.23
CA GLY A 235 3.86 -20.21 -15.88
C GLY A 235 4.52 -19.23 -14.90
N ASN A 236 4.40 -17.93 -15.16
CA ASN A 236 4.97 -16.84 -14.33
C ASN A 236 3.93 -16.06 -13.54
N ILE A 237 2.71 -16.57 -13.42
CA ILE A 237 1.65 -16.01 -12.59
C ILE A 237 1.19 -17.07 -11.56
N LEU A 238 0.37 -16.62 -10.63
CA LEU A 238 -0.24 -17.47 -9.61
C LEU A 238 -1.76 -17.49 -9.75
N ILE A 239 -2.35 -18.63 -9.44
CA ILE A 239 -3.80 -18.83 -9.38
C ILE A 239 -4.20 -19.19 -7.96
N ASP A 240 -5.26 -18.60 -7.46
CA ASP A 240 -5.88 -19.01 -6.21
C ASP A 240 -6.85 -20.18 -6.49
N PRO A 241 -6.55 -21.41 -6.05
CA PRO A 241 -7.41 -22.56 -6.30
C PRO A 241 -8.77 -22.47 -5.61
N LYS A 242 -8.92 -21.60 -4.61
CA LYS A 242 -10.21 -21.39 -3.92
C LYS A 242 -11.21 -20.61 -4.76
N THR A 243 -10.71 -19.71 -5.61
CA THR A 243 -11.53 -18.88 -6.49
C THR A 243 -11.41 -19.28 -7.96
N ASN A 244 -10.43 -20.14 -8.27
CA ASN A 244 -10.02 -20.51 -9.64
C ASN A 244 -9.71 -19.26 -10.50
N GLN A 245 -9.12 -18.23 -9.90
CA GLN A 245 -8.80 -16.96 -10.57
C GLN A 245 -7.31 -16.68 -10.45
N PRO A 246 -6.69 -16.07 -11.47
CA PRO A 246 -5.34 -15.56 -11.35
C PRO A 246 -5.28 -14.43 -10.34
N LEU A 247 -4.18 -14.37 -9.58
CA LEU A 247 -3.89 -13.23 -8.73
C LEU A 247 -3.61 -12.00 -9.61
N GLN A 248 -4.09 -10.82 -9.17
CA GLN A 248 -3.68 -9.56 -9.79
C GLN A 248 -2.24 -9.19 -9.40
N TYR A 249 -1.85 -9.54 -8.20
CA TYR A 249 -0.49 -9.32 -7.67
C TYR A 249 -0.21 -10.27 -6.50
N LEU A 250 1.07 -10.40 -6.15
CA LEU A 250 1.51 -11.07 -4.93
C LEU A 250 2.27 -10.07 -4.06
N HIS A 251 1.97 -10.07 -2.75
CA HIS A 251 2.55 -9.16 -1.77
C HIS A 251 3.27 -9.93 -0.65
N TRP A 252 4.56 -9.68 -0.46
CA TRP A 252 5.36 -10.26 0.64
C TRP A 252 5.23 -9.46 1.94
N ALA A 253 4.03 -8.93 2.24
CA ALA A 253 3.78 -8.09 3.40
C ALA A 253 4.35 -8.70 4.70
N GLY A 254 5.27 -7.96 5.31
CA GLY A 254 5.91 -8.35 6.56
C GLY A 254 6.90 -9.50 6.46
N MET A 255 7.27 -9.92 5.25
CA MET A 255 8.20 -11.01 5.01
C MET A 255 9.51 -10.48 4.43
N LYS A 256 10.63 -11.12 4.78
CA LYS A 256 11.90 -10.84 4.13
C LYS A 256 12.00 -11.65 2.84
N ILE A 257 12.12 -10.98 1.70
CA ILE A 257 12.33 -11.61 0.41
C ILE A 257 13.79 -12.08 0.32
N LYS A 258 13.98 -13.39 0.24
CA LYS A 258 15.29 -14.05 0.15
C LYS A 258 15.12 -15.47 -0.38
N PRO A 259 16.21 -16.13 -0.86
CA PRO A 259 16.16 -17.54 -1.23
C PRO A 259 15.48 -18.40 -0.17
N GLY A 260 14.50 -19.21 -0.58
CA GLY A 260 13.70 -20.07 0.29
C GLY A 260 12.45 -19.43 0.91
N CYS A 261 12.19 -18.13 0.71
CA CYS A 261 10.89 -17.57 1.08
C CYS A 261 9.78 -18.09 0.13
N PRO A 262 8.52 -18.07 0.56
CA PRO A 262 7.41 -18.48 -0.31
C PRO A 262 7.41 -17.72 -1.64
N TYR A 263 7.20 -18.43 -2.73
CA TYR A 263 7.16 -17.91 -4.10
C TYR A 263 8.43 -17.15 -4.53
N TRP A 264 9.57 -17.49 -3.94
CA TRP A 264 10.87 -16.91 -4.30
C TRP A 264 11.18 -16.99 -5.80
N ASP A 265 10.83 -18.09 -6.46
CA ASP A 265 11.04 -18.30 -7.89
C ASP A 265 10.21 -17.34 -8.76
N ILE A 266 9.02 -16.96 -8.32
CA ILE A 266 8.19 -15.92 -8.96
C ILE A 266 8.86 -14.55 -8.81
N TRP A 267 9.24 -14.17 -7.59
CA TRP A 267 9.94 -12.90 -7.36
C TRP A 267 11.24 -12.85 -8.18
N LYS A 268 12.04 -13.91 -8.12
CA LYS A 268 13.30 -14.03 -8.86
C LYS A 268 13.11 -13.87 -10.37
N TYR A 269 12.04 -14.45 -10.92
CA TYR A 269 11.71 -14.28 -12.34
C TYR A 269 11.54 -12.80 -12.70
N TYR A 270 10.70 -12.07 -11.96
CA TYR A 270 10.47 -10.65 -12.24
C TYR A 270 11.70 -9.78 -11.94
N ARG A 271 12.46 -10.12 -10.88
CA ARG A 271 13.68 -9.37 -10.56
C ARG A 271 14.72 -9.42 -11.68
N TYR A 272 14.86 -10.53 -12.35
CA TYR A 272 15.85 -10.75 -13.41
C TYR A 272 15.23 -10.83 -14.81
N LEU A 273 13.99 -10.38 -14.96
CA LEU A 273 13.34 -10.23 -16.26
C LEU A 273 14.17 -9.26 -17.09
N LYS A 274 14.65 -9.75 -18.24
CA LYS A 274 15.30 -8.93 -19.26
C LYS A 274 14.26 -8.62 -20.33
N ASP A 275 14.27 -7.38 -20.82
CA ASP A 275 13.46 -6.95 -21.97
C ASP A 275 13.77 -7.77 -23.21
#